data_63b16b6e41e77f1ae7800ae355512625
#
_entry.id   63b16b6e41e77f1ae7800ae355512625
#
_cell.length_a   1.000
_cell.length_b   1.000
_cell.length_c   1.000
_cell.angle_alpha   90.00
_cell.angle_beta   90.00
_cell.angle_gamma   90.00
#
_symmetry.space_group_name_H-M   'P 1'
#
loop_
_entity.id
_entity.type
_entity.pdbx_description
1 polymer ?
#
loop_
_entity_poly.entity_id
_entity_poly.type
_entity_poly.pdbx_seq_one_letter_code
_entity_poly.pdbx_strand_id
1 'polypeptide(L)'
;MLSARGESTRGVDVTDPMISVRGLWKVYGHKAERIVGSPEADLPRRELEAKTGCVVAMRDIDLDVAPGEVFVVMGLSGSGKSTLVRCLTRLIEPTAGTVRIGDVDVTKADDAALLEVRRHKVSMVFQHFGLLPHRTLADNVAFGLELRGTDKAQRRERAAQTLELVGLHGMSSYKPHQLSGGQQQRVGLARALATDPDILLFDEPFSALDPLIRREMQDEVIRLRSEVRKTMVFITHDLSEALRLGDRIAIMRDGRFVQVGTPAEVVLDPADDYVRNFVRDVPRSHVVPVSAVMDAPHDGPVAGDVAGDTKVRDVVAQVAQSELPLRVVDASGATIGSIDRIGVLSVIANEAD
;
A
#
# COMPACT_ATOMS: atom_id res chain seq x y z
N MET A 1 -46.97 -11.29 -15.23
CA MET A 1 -45.79 -11.95 -15.82
C MET A 1 -44.57 -11.09 -15.52
N LEU A 2 -43.87 -11.39 -14.43
CA LEU A 2 -42.67 -10.68 -13.96
C LEU A 2 -41.47 -11.46 -14.42
N SER A 3 -40.63 -10.82 -15.23
CA SER A 3 -39.35 -11.33 -15.72
C SER A 3 -38.29 -11.19 -14.63
N ALA A 4 -37.73 -12.30 -14.19
CA ALA A 4 -36.60 -12.36 -13.29
C ALA A 4 -35.33 -11.90 -14.03
N ARG A 5 -34.65 -10.88 -13.48
CA ARG A 5 -33.29 -10.52 -13.86
C ARG A 5 -32.33 -11.43 -13.07
N GLY A 6 -31.54 -12.20 -13.79
CA GLY A 6 -30.50 -13.04 -13.22
C GLY A 6 -29.35 -12.19 -12.69
N GLU A 7 -29.11 -12.32 -11.39
CA GLU A 7 -27.89 -11.87 -10.74
C GLU A 7 -26.76 -12.87 -11.07
N SER A 8 -25.79 -12.38 -11.84
CA SER A 8 -24.51 -13.09 -12.04
C SER A 8 -23.61 -12.83 -10.84
N THR A 9 -23.69 -13.66 -9.83
CA THR A 9 -22.73 -13.72 -8.72
C THR A 9 -21.44 -14.37 -9.22
N ARG A 10 -20.43 -13.55 -9.56
CA ARG A 10 -19.06 -14.01 -9.55
C ARG A 10 -18.70 -14.29 -8.09
N GLY A 11 -18.47 -15.54 -7.76
CA GLY A 11 -17.95 -15.96 -6.47
C GLY A 11 -16.53 -15.43 -6.30
N VAL A 12 -16.40 -14.36 -5.54
CA VAL A 12 -15.13 -13.96 -4.92
C VAL A 12 -15.04 -14.79 -3.66
N ASP A 13 -13.99 -15.57 -3.50
CA ASP A 13 -13.63 -16.21 -2.24
C ASP A 13 -13.45 -15.09 -1.21
N VAL A 14 -14.44 -14.88 -0.35
CA VAL A 14 -14.43 -13.81 0.65
C VAL A 14 -13.62 -14.33 1.84
N THR A 15 -12.30 -14.24 1.74
CA THR A 15 -11.46 -14.27 2.93
C THR A 15 -11.73 -12.97 3.71
N ASP A 16 -12.03 -13.07 5.00
CA ASP A 16 -12.25 -11.90 5.85
C ASP A 16 -11.08 -10.91 5.74
N PRO A 17 -11.33 -9.61 5.58
CA PRO A 17 -10.27 -8.63 5.40
C PRO A 17 -9.39 -8.54 6.67
N MET A 18 -8.08 -8.40 6.48
CA MET A 18 -7.12 -8.20 7.56
C MET A 18 -7.33 -6.83 8.24
N ILE A 19 -7.67 -5.81 7.43
CA ILE A 19 -8.05 -4.48 7.91
C ILE A 19 -9.38 -4.13 7.28
N SER A 20 -10.35 -3.70 8.11
CA SER A 20 -11.66 -3.21 7.63
C SER A 20 -11.96 -1.86 8.28
N VAL A 21 -12.30 -0.88 7.47
CA VAL A 21 -12.63 0.49 7.88
C VAL A 21 -14.00 0.84 7.31
N ARG A 22 -14.87 1.42 8.14
CA ARG A 22 -16.21 1.83 7.73
C ARG A 22 -16.54 3.22 8.25
N GLY A 23 -16.91 4.11 7.34
CA GLY A 23 -17.36 5.46 7.62
C GLY A 23 -16.38 6.21 8.51
N LEU A 24 -15.07 6.13 8.28
CA LEU A 24 -14.06 6.70 9.18
C LEU A 24 -13.92 8.21 8.97
N TRP A 25 -14.07 8.94 10.06
CA TRP A 25 -13.89 10.39 10.11
C TRP A 25 -12.81 10.80 11.10
N LYS A 26 -12.04 11.83 10.73
CA LYS A 26 -11.23 12.58 11.66
C LYS A 26 -11.41 14.06 11.44
N VAL A 27 -11.95 14.72 12.44
CA VAL A 27 -12.11 16.16 12.50
C VAL A 27 -11.31 16.66 13.70
N TYR A 28 -10.52 17.71 13.50
CA TYR A 28 -9.83 18.44 14.57
C TYR A 28 -10.59 19.71 14.90
N GLY A 29 -10.67 20.07 16.17
CA GLY A 29 -11.34 21.29 16.64
C GLY A 29 -12.30 21.02 17.78
N HIS A 30 -12.90 22.11 18.30
CA HIS A 30 -13.88 22.02 19.38
C HIS A 30 -15.22 21.53 18.83
N LYS A 31 -15.85 20.55 19.51
CA LYS A 31 -17.11 19.91 19.08
C LYS A 31 -17.04 19.30 17.68
N ALA A 32 -15.91 18.67 17.36
CA ALA A 32 -15.63 18.03 16.07
C ALA A 32 -16.73 17.03 15.63
N GLU A 33 -17.38 16.34 16.58
CA GLU A 33 -18.44 15.35 16.33
C GLU A 33 -19.66 15.96 15.62
N ARG A 34 -19.91 17.27 15.78
CA ARG A 34 -21.03 17.97 15.13
C ARG A 34 -20.82 18.16 13.63
N ILE A 35 -19.57 18.09 13.19
CA ILE A 35 -19.23 18.23 11.76
C ILE A 35 -19.49 16.94 11.01
N VAL A 36 -19.39 15.80 11.68
CA VAL A 36 -19.61 14.48 11.04
C VAL A 36 -21.02 14.39 10.47
N GLY A 37 -21.13 14.17 9.15
CA GLY A 37 -22.41 14.05 8.45
C GLY A 37 -23.21 15.36 8.34
N SER A 38 -22.67 16.51 8.79
CA SER A 38 -23.33 17.80 8.65
C SER A 38 -23.08 18.42 7.26
N PRO A 39 -23.94 19.33 6.79
CA PRO A 39 -23.71 20.08 5.55
C PRO A 39 -22.40 20.89 5.56
N GLU A 40 -21.95 21.32 6.74
CA GLU A 40 -20.68 22.03 6.91
C GLU A 40 -19.48 21.17 6.54
N ALA A 41 -19.56 19.86 6.68
CA ALA A 41 -18.47 18.94 6.33
C ALA A 41 -18.05 19.01 4.86
N ASP A 42 -18.96 19.44 3.96
CA ASP A 42 -18.71 19.56 2.53
C ASP A 42 -18.15 20.94 2.11
N LEU A 43 -18.06 21.89 3.05
CA LEU A 43 -17.46 23.19 2.79
C LEU A 43 -15.97 23.05 2.45
N PRO A 44 -15.41 23.95 1.62
CA PRO A 44 -13.98 24.07 1.42
C PRO A 44 -13.26 24.25 2.77
N ARG A 45 -12.08 23.62 2.92
CA ARG A 45 -11.33 23.57 4.20
C ARG A 45 -11.22 24.92 4.90
N ARG A 46 -10.88 25.98 4.15
CA ARG A 46 -10.72 27.35 4.72
C ARG A 46 -12.04 27.93 5.23
N GLU A 47 -13.12 27.67 4.50
CA GLU A 47 -14.45 28.15 4.86
C GLU A 47 -14.98 27.42 6.10
N LEU A 48 -14.83 26.11 6.12
CA LEU A 48 -15.17 25.29 7.31
C LEU A 48 -14.42 25.78 8.55
N GLU A 49 -13.09 25.96 8.43
CA GLU A 49 -12.24 26.42 9.54
C GLU A 49 -12.66 27.80 10.02
N ALA A 50 -12.91 28.74 9.10
CA ALA A 50 -13.37 30.09 9.45
C ALA A 50 -14.75 30.08 10.13
N LYS A 51 -15.68 29.21 9.69
CA LYS A 51 -17.05 29.14 10.21
C LYS A 51 -17.15 28.39 11.53
N THR A 52 -16.37 27.34 11.70
CA THR A 52 -16.56 26.39 12.82
C THR A 52 -15.34 26.24 13.74
N GLY A 53 -14.17 26.71 13.33
CA GLY A 53 -12.89 26.44 14.00
C GLY A 53 -12.44 24.98 13.87
N CYS A 54 -13.08 24.19 13.01
CA CYS A 54 -12.77 22.78 12.79
C CYS A 54 -12.04 22.54 11.48
N VAL A 55 -11.21 21.49 11.45
CA VAL A 55 -10.52 21.03 10.24
C VAL A 55 -10.84 19.56 10.01
N VAL A 56 -11.46 19.25 8.89
CA VAL A 56 -11.68 17.86 8.46
C VAL A 56 -10.39 17.32 7.84
N ALA A 57 -9.79 16.34 8.49
CA ALA A 57 -8.60 15.65 7.99
C ALA A 57 -8.97 14.39 7.19
N MET A 58 -10.05 13.71 7.59
CA MET A 58 -10.63 12.58 6.87
C MET A 58 -12.14 12.60 7.01
N ARG A 59 -12.82 12.15 5.97
CA ARG A 59 -14.27 12.05 5.93
C ARG A 59 -14.73 10.83 5.15
N ASP A 60 -15.58 10.03 5.79
CA ASP A 60 -16.31 8.92 5.17
C ASP A 60 -15.39 7.96 4.40
N ILE A 61 -14.34 7.47 5.08
CA ILE A 61 -13.39 6.54 4.49
C ILE A 61 -13.87 5.11 4.73
N ASP A 62 -14.06 4.38 3.65
CA ASP A 62 -14.28 2.94 3.63
C ASP A 62 -13.08 2.25 2.97
N LEU A 63 -12.60 1.17 3.60
CA LEU A 63 -11.41 0.45 3.15
C LEU A 63 -11.46 -1.00 3.65
N ASP A 64 -11.18 -1.93 2.75
CA ASP A 64 -10.83 -3.32 3.09
C ASP A 64 -9.45 -3.64 2.52
N VAL A 65 -8.60 -4.25 3.33
CA VAL A 65 -7.29 -4.78 2.91
C VAL A 65 -7.26 -6.27 3.19
N ALA A 66 -7.03 -7.07 2.15
CA ALA A 66 -6.98 -8.51 2.25
C ALA A 66 -5.69 -9.01 2.93
N PRO A 67 -5.66 -10.24 3.49
CA PRO A 67 -4.44 -10.87 3.97
C PRO A 67 -3.37 -10.94 2.88
N GLY A 68 -2.14 -10.46 3.18
CA GLY A 68 -1.01 -10.46 2.25
C GLY A 68 -1.05 -9.40 1.16
N GLU A 69 -2.10 -8.57 1.11
CA GLU A 69 -2.23 -7.47 0.17
C GLU A 69 -1.27 -6.32 0.53
N VAL A 70 -0.70 -5.69 -0.51
CA VAL A 70 -0.02 -4.40 -0.42
C VAL A 70 -0.99 -3.31 -0.90
N PHE A 71 -1.57 -2.59 0.05
CA PHE A 71 -2.48 -1.48 -0.21
C PHE A 71 -1.75 -0.14 -0.09
N VAL A 72 -1.82 0.69 -1.13
CA VAL A 72 -1.13 1.98 -1.14
C VAL A 72 -2.13 3.12 -1.08
N VAL A 73 -1.93 4.05 -0.15
CA VAL A 73 -2.69 5.31 -0.08
C VAL A 73 -1.80 6.45 -0.57
N MET A 74 -2.14 7.04 -1.69
CA MET A 74 -1.40 8.17 -2.25
C MET A 74 -2.23 9.46 -2.28
N GLY A 75 -1.57 10.59 -2.46
CA GLY A 75 -2.21 11.92 -2.56
C GLY A 75 -1.24 13.02 -2.13
N LEU A 76 -1.60 14.27 -2.41
CA LEU A 76 -0.79 15.44 -2.06
C LEU A 76 -0.61 15.60 -0.55
N SER A 77 0.37 16.43 -0.15
CA SER A 77 0.56 16.80 1.25
C SER A 77 -0.72 17.40 1.83
N GLY A 78 -1.09 17.00 3.05
CA GLY A 78 -2.30 17.47 3.72
C GLY A 78 -3.61 16.79 3.28
N SER A 79 -3.58 15.77 2.40
CA SER A 79 -4.79 15.03 1.99
C SER A 79 -5.39 14.12 3.08
N GLY A 80 -4.66 13.85 4.17
CA GLY A 80 -5.15 13.04 5.29
C GLY A 80 -4.46 11.67 5.47
N LYS A 81 -3.55 11.27 4.59
CA LYS A 81 -2.89 9.95 4.57
C LYS A 81 -2.27 9.52 5.91
N SER A 82 -1.37 10.34 6.47
CA SER A 82 -0.72 10.01 7.76
C SER A 82 -1.72 9.99 8.92
N THR A 83 -2.82 10.77 8.81
CA THR A 83 -3.92 10.71 9.78
C THR A 83 -4.62 9.36 9.69
N LEU A 84 -4.89 8.87 8.47
CA LEU A 84 -5.52 7.56 8.25
C LEU A 84 -4.72 6.44 8.92
N VAL A 85 -3.42 6.30 8.59
CA VAL A 85 -2.58 5.23 9.17
C VAL A 85 -2.51 5.32 10.70
N ARG A 86 -2.45 6.52 11.25
CA ARG A 86 -2.45 6.70 12.71
C ARG A 86 -3.81 6.39 13.35
N CYS A 87 -4.91 6.56 12.62
CA CYS A 87 -6.23 6.13 13.06
C CYS A 87 -6.39 4.60 12.99
N LEU A 88 -5.79 3.90 12.02
CA LEU A 88 -5.83 2.44 11.95
C LEU A 88 -5.32 1.77 13.24
N THR A 89 -4.32 2.37 13.89
CA THR A 89 -3.77 1.89 15.16
C THR A 89 -4.27 2.66 16.37
N ARG A 90 -5.24 3.56 16.19
CA ARG A 90 -5.74 4.48 17.21
C ARG A 90 -4.65 5.28 17.95
N LEU A 91 -3.51 5.54 17.28
CA LEU A 91 -2.55 6.55 17.72
C LEU A 91 -3.16 7.95 17.67
N ILE A 92 -4.11 8.13 16.76
CA ILE A 92 -5.03 9.27 16.71
C ILE A 92 -6.44 8.70 16.84
N GLU A 93 -7.19 9.17 17.83
CA GLU A 93 -8.60 8.78 18.02
C GLU A 93 -9.43 9.30 16.84
N PRO A 94 -10.15 8.43 16.09
CA PRO A 94 -11.09 8.87 15.08
C PRO A 94 -12.26 9.64 15.71
N THR A 95 -12.88 10.52 14.94
CA THR A 95 -14.07 11.25 15.40
C THR A 95 -15.33 10.42 15.25
N ALA A 96 -15.41 9.60 14.22
CA ALA A 96 -16.49 8.64 13.98
C ALA A 96 -16.03 7.51 13.07
N GLY A 97 -16.87 6.49 12.90
CA GLY A 97 -16.61 5.29 12.10
C GLY A 97 -15.97 4.18 12.90
N THR A 98 -15.62 3.10 12.21
CA THR A 98 -15.05 1.88 12.83
C THR A 98 -13.80 1.43 12.09
N VAL A 99 -12.83 0.90 12.85
CA VAL A 99 -11.63 0.24 12.35
C VAL A 99 -11.52 -1.13 12.98
N ARG A 100 -11.43 -2.18 12.17
CA ARG A 100 -11.16 -3.54 12.60
C ARG A 100 -9.82 -4.02 12.09
N ILE A 101 -9.08 -4.73 12.94
CA ILE A 101 -7.85 -5.44 12.60
C ILE A 101 -8.06 -6.90 12.95
N GLY A 102 -8.27 -7.73 11.93
CA GLY A 102 -8.78 -9.09 12.11
C GLY A 102 -10.10 -9.07 12.86
N ASP A 103 -10.15 -9.79 13.96
CA ASP A 103 -11.31 -9.92 14.85
C ASP A 103 -11.54 -8.75 15.81
N VAL A 104 -10.55 -7.83 15.98
CA VAL A 104 -10.58 -6.77 16.98
C VAL A 104 -11.12 -5.45 16.40
N ASP A 105 -12.17 -4.90 17.00
CA ASP A 105 -12.62 -3.52 16.75
C ASP A 105 -11.72 -2.54 17.53
N VAL A 106 -10.74 -1.95 16.82
CA VAL A 106 -9.74 -1.03 17.38
C VAL A 106 -10.40 0.23 17.96
N THR A 107 -11.51 0.68 17.38
CA THR A 107 -12.19 1.92 17.82
C THR A 107 -12.89 1.76 19.17
N LYS A 108 -13.28 0.54 19.53
CA LYS A 108 -13.97 0.22 20.78
C LYS A 108 -13.11 -0.54 21.80
N ALA A 109 -11.92 -0.98 21.37
CA ALA A 109 -11.00 -1.73 22.22
C ALA A 109 -10.63 -0.92 23.48
N ASP A 110 -10.57 -1.57 24.62
CA ASP A 110 -9.96 -1.00 25.81
C ASP A 110 -8.44 -0.87 25.65
N ASP A 111 -7.78 -0.24 26.61
CA ASP A 111 -6.33 0.01 26.53
C ASP A 111 -5.51 -1.29 26.49
N ALA A 112 -5.97 -2.34 27.16
CA ALA A 112 -5.29 -3.64 27.18
C ALA A 112 -5.38 -4.33 25.81
N ALA A 113 -6.57 -4.42 25.24
CA ALA A 113 -6.78 -5.01 23.90
C ALA A 113 -6.06 -4.19 22.81
N LEU A 114 -6.08 -2.85 22.92
CA LEU A 114 -5.36 -1.97 22.00
C LEU A 114 -3.85 -2.16 22.09
N LEU A 115 -3.31 -2.34 23.29
CA LEU A 115 -1.90 -2.61 23.52
C LEU A 115 -1.49 -3.96 22.90
N GLU A 116 -2.33 -4.99 23.03
CA GLU A 116 -2.12 -6.29 22.39
C GLU A 116 -2.08 -6.21 20.87
N VAL A 117 -3.01 -5.47 20.25
CA VAL A 117 -2.97 -5.22 18.79
C VAL A 117 -1.67 -4.54 18.39
N ARG A 118 -1.27 -3.46 19.08
CA ARG A 118 -0.02 -2.72 18.79
C ARG A 118 1.25 -3.52 19.04
N ARG A 119 1.22 -4.44 20.02
CA ARG A 119 2.37 -5.29 20.32
C ARG A 119 2.52 -6.43 19.35
N HIS A 120 1.42 -7.08 18.96
CA HIS A 120 1.47 -8.39 18.32
C HIS A 120 0.97 -8.39 16.87
N LYS A 121 -0.03 -7.55 16.51
CA LYS A 121 -0.64 -7.60 15.19
C LYS A 121 -0.06 -6.57 14.20
N VAL A 122 0.39 -5.41 14.69
CA VAL A 122 0.78 -4.29 13.81
C VAL A 122 2.15 -3.75 14.17
N SER A 123 2.97 -3.47 13.15
CA SER A 123 4.19 -2.67 13.29
C SER A 123 4.18 -1.50 12.31
N MET A 124 4.90 -0.41 12.66
CA MET A 124 4.92 0.81 11.87
C MET A 124 6.36 1.22 11.54
N VAL A 125 6.60 1.55 10.27
CA VAL A 125 7.82 2.16 9.75
C VAL A 125 7.53 3.64 9.51
N PHE A 126 8.29 4.52 10.16
CA PHE A 126 8.06 5.97 10.16
C PHE A 126 8.93 6.70 9.13
N GLN A 127 8.47 7.83 8.67
CA GLN A 127 9.16 8.75 7.76
C GLN A 127 10.55 9.18 8.29
N HIS A 128 10.68 9.47 9.57
CA HIS A 128 11.91 9.92 10.23
C HIS A 128 12.56 8.80 11.06
N PHE A 129 12.65 7.60 10.52
CA PHE A 129 13.29 6.39 11.07
C PHE A 129 12.89 6.05 12.53
N GLY A 130 12.70 7.04 13.42
CA GLY A 130 12.30 6.89 14.81
C GLY A 130 13.27 6.01 15.64
N LEU A 131 14.56 6.00 15.27
CA LEU A 131 15.57 5.21 15.97
C LEU A 131 15.96 5.87 17.29
N LEU A 132 16.26 5.05 18.29
CA LEU A 132 16.75 5.47 19.60
C LEU A 132 18.25 5.77 19.48
N PRO A 133 18.70 7.05 19.52
CA PRO A 133 20.06 7.42 19.12
C PRO A 133 21.14 6.93 20.08
N HIS A 134 20.79 6.68 21.33
CA HIS A 134 21.69 6.20 22.38
C HIS A 134 21.83 4.66 22.41
N ARG A 135 20.97 3.92 21.72
CA ARG A 135 20.97 2.46 21.62
C ARG A 135 21.75 1.97 20.40
N THR A 136 22.28 0.75 20.49
CA THR A 136 22.86 0.05 19.32
C THR A 136 21.78 -0.32 18.31
N LEU A 137 22.18 -0.77 17.09
CA LEU A 137 21.21 -1.24 16.10
C LEU A 137 20.49 -2.50 16.59
N ALA A 138 21.21 -3.44 17.21
CA ALA A 138 20.61 -4.62 17.81
C ALA A 138 19.56 -4.25 18.88
N ASP A 139 19.85 -3.26 19.74
CA ASP A 139 18.91 -2.82 20.79
C ASP A 139 17.72 -2.04 20.18
N ASN A 140 17.93 -1.30 19.08
CA ASN A 140 16.84 -0.67 18.34
C ASN A 140 15.89 -1.70 17.74
N VAL A 141 16.44 -2.72 17.06
CA VAL A 141 15.65 -3.78 16.42
C VAL A 141 14.95 -4.64 17.49
N ALA A 142 15.63 -4.95 18.59
CA ALA A 142 15.08 -5.74 19.70
C ALA A 142 14.03 -4.98 20.54
N PHE A 143 13.83 -3.68 20.34
CA PHE A 143 13.04 -2.84 21.25
C PHE A 143 11.58 -3.32 21.39
N GLY A 144 10.92 -3.67 20.29
CA GLY A 144 9.57 -4.21 20.35
C GLY A 144 9.47 -5.53 21.12
N LEU A 145 10.46 -6.41 20.97
CA LEU A 145 10.55 -7.67 21.71
C LEU A 145 10.85 -7.43 23.21
N GLU A 146 11.63 -6.38 23.52
CA GLU A 146 11.86 -5.95 24.91
C GLU A 146 10.55 -5.54 25.59
N LEU A 147 9.71 -4.77 24.90
CA LEU A 147 8.39 -4.35 25.39
C LEU A 147 7.40 -5.51 25.55
N ARG A 148 7.61 -6.62 24.83
CA ARG A 148 6.86 -7.88 24.99
C ARG A 148 7.38 -8.75 26.16
N GLY A 149 8.50 -8.39 26.79
CA GLY A 149 9.13 -9.18 27.84
C GLY A 149 9.91 -10.39 27.34
N THR A 150 10.25 -10.44 26.04
CA THR A 150 11.05 -11.54 25.46
C THR A 150 12.41 -11.61 26.12
N ASP A 151 12.92 -12.84 26.37
CA ASP A 151 14.23 -13.07 26.95
C ASP A 151 15.36 -12.37 26.18
N LYS A 152 16.38 -11.92 26.91
CA LYS A 152 17.49 -11.14 26.35
C LYS A 152 18.30 -11.88 25.28
N ALA A 153 18.49 -13.19 25.42
CA ALA A 153 19.22 -13.97 24.44
C ALA A 153 18.39 -14.13 23.15
N GLN A 154 17.11 -14.49 23.30
CA GLN A 154 16.17 -14.65 22.17
C GLN A 154 16.00 -13.34 21.37
N ARG A 155 15.81 -12.20 22.04
CA ARG A 155 15.64 -10.92 21.34
C ARG A 155 16.90 -10.45 20.63
N ARG A 156 18.10 -10.76 21.15
CA ARG A 156 19.39 -10.48 20.50
C ARG A 156 19.59 -11.33 19.25
N GLU A 157 19.28 -12.60 19.34
CA GLU A 157 19.34 -13.53 18.22
C GLU A 157 18.37 -13.07 17.11
N ARG A 158 17.11 -12.78 17.47
CA ARG A 158 16.11 -12.29 16.51
C ARG A 158 16.52 -10.97 15.86
N ALA A 159 17.11 -10.05 16.64
CA ALA A 159 17.62 -8.79 16.12
C ALA A 159 18.76 -9.00 15.11
N ALA A 160 19.68 -9.93 15.39
CA ALA A 160 20.77 -10.25 14.46
C ALA A 160 20.24 -10.84 13.16
N GLN A 161 19.33 -11.82 13.23
CA GLN A 161 18.65 -12.42 12.05
C GLN A 161 17.92 -11.36 11.22
N THR A 162 17.23 -10.44 11.86
CA THR A 162 16.45 -9.43 11.16
C THR A 162 17.35 -8.35 10.55
N LEU A 163 18.47 -7.99 11.19
CA LEU A 163 19.48 -7.11 10.59
C LEU A 163 20.12 -7.76 9.35
N GLU A 164 20.38 -9.05 9.38
CA GLU A 164 20.88 -9.81 8.23
C GLU A 164 19.85 -9.81 7.07
N LEU A 165 18.58 -10.04 7.38
CA LEU A 165 17.48 -10.04 6.42
C LEU A 165 17.40 -8.71 5.64
N VAL A 166 17.69 -7.56 6.26
CA VAL A 166 17.70 -6.24 5.62
C VAL A 166 19.09 -5.81 5.12
N GLY A 167 20.05 -6.74 5.00
CA GLY A 167 21.39 -6.47 4.46
C GLY A 167 22.31 -5.65 5.35
N LEU A 168 22.12 -5.68 6.67
CA LEU A 168 22.99 -5.01 7.67
C LEU A 168 23.82 -5.99 8.50
N HIS A 169 24.35 -7.04 7.84
CA HIS A 169 25.19 -8.06 8.47
C HIS A 169 26.39 -7.42 9.18
N GLY A 170 26.69 -7.89 10.40
CA GLY A 170 27.86 -7.44 11.19
C GLY A 170 27.72 -6.07 11.85
N MET A 171 26.61 -5.34 11.66
CA MET A 171 26.44 -3.97 12.14
C MET A 171 25.69 -3.85 13.48
N SER A 172 25.46 -4.95 14.19
CA SER A 172 24.64 -5.01 15.43
C SER A 172 25.10 -4.03 16.52
N SER A 173 26.41 -3.78 16.65
CA SER A 173 27.00 -2.89 17.67
C SER A 173 27.05 -1.41 17.29
N TYR A 174 26.78 -1.08 16.03
CA TYR A 174 26.76 0.31 15.54
C TYR A 174 25.63 1.09 16.19
N LYS A 175 25.73 2.44 16.13
CA LYS A 175 24.68 3.38 16.57
C LYS A 175 24.11 4.13 15.39
N PRO A 176 22.85 4.66 15.48
CA PRO A 176 22.18 5.33 14.37
C PRO A 176 22.98 6.45 13.70
N HIS A 177 23.74 7.25 14.46
CA HIS A 177 24.54 8.36 13.92
C HIS A 177 25.74 7.91 13.06
N GLN A 178 26.09 6.64 13.04
CA GLN A 178 27.18 6.05 12.24
C GLN A 178 26.65 5.56 10.87
N LEU A 179 25.36 5.70 10.60
CA LEU A 179 24.67 5.14 9.43
C LEU A 179 24.28 6.22 8.43
N SER A 180 24.28 5.86 7.13
CA SER A 180 23.57 6.61 6.09
C SER A 180 22.05 6.59 6.31
N GLY A 181 21.31 7.52 5.69
CA GLY A 181 19.83 7.54 5.77
C GLY A 181 19.19 6.23 5.33
N GLY A 182 19.66 5.63 4.23
CA GLY A 182 19.17 4.32 3.76
C GLY A 182 19.44 3.19 4.75
N GLN A 183 20.61 3.17 5.39
CA GLN A 183 20.90 2.18 6.44
C GLN A 183 20.01 2.40 7.66
N GLN A 184 19.75 3.64 8.07
CA GLN A 184 18.81 3.94 9.17
C GLN A 184 17.39 3.47 8.82
N GLN A 185 16.94 3.62 7.58
CA GLN A 185 15.66 3.11 7.11
C GLN A 185 15.60 1.58 7.18
N ARG A 186 16.66 0.88 6.75
CA ARG A 186 16.78 -0.58 6.90
C ARG A 186 16.68 -1.02 8.36
N VAL A 187 17.28 -0.30 9.29
CA VAL A 187 17.13 -0.57 10.74
C VAL A 187 15.68 -0.36 11.21
N GLY A 188 15.00 0.69 10.72
CA GLY A 188 13.58 0.92 10.99
C GLY A 188 12.70 -0.23 10.50
N LEU A 189 12.98 -0.73 9.30
CA LEU A 189 12.31 -1.89 8.72
C LEU A 189 12.62 -3.18 9.53
N ALA A 190 13.89 -3.43 9.87
CA ALA A 190 14.29 -4.55 10.71
C ALA A 190 13.56 -4.53 12.07
N ARG A 191 13.46 -3.36 12.71
CA ARG A 191 12.72 -3.21 13.96
C ARG A 191 11.25 -3.58 13.82
N ALA A 192 10.62 -3.19 12.71
CA ALA A 192 9.23 -3.52 12.44
C ALA A 192 9.04 -5.04 12.21
N LEU A 193 9.97 -5.68 11.48
CA LEU A 193 9.94 -7.11 11.16
C LEU A 193 10.31 -8.00 12.35
N ALA A 194 11.16 -7.53 13.27
CA ALA A 194 11.65 -8.34 14.41
C ALA A 194 10.52 -8.88 15.29
N THR A 195 9.44 -8.11 15.42
CA THR A 195 8.26 -8.49 16.19
C THR A 195 7.33 -9.46 15.47
N ASP A 196 7.62 -9.82 14.22
CA ASP A 196 6.80 -10.70 13.37
C ASP A 196 5.32 -10.33 13.36
N PRO A 197 4.96 -9.09 12.98
CA PRO A 197 3.58 -8.64 12.96
C PRO A 197 2.80 -9.25 11.79
N ASP A 198 1.46 -9.24 11.85
CA ASP A 198 0.59 -9.61 10.72
C ASP A 198 0.51 -8.48 9.69
N ILE A 199 0.61 -7.22 10.16
CA ILE A 199 0.44 -6.00 9.39
C ILE A 199 1.64 -5.07 9.55
N LEU A 200 2.15 -4.58 8.42
CA LEU A 200 3.18 -3.54 8.35
C LEU A 200 2.56 -2.25 7.81
N LEU A 201 2.65 -1.17 8.57
CA LEU A 201 2.22 0.16 8.17
C LEU A 201 3.43 1.03 7.84
N PHE A 202 3.43 1.71 6.71
CA PHE A 202 4.52 2.56 6.24
C PHE A 202 4.02 3.99 6.04
N ASP A 203 4.52 4.94 6.84
CA ASP A 203 4.19 6.37 6.74
C ASP A 203 5.31 7.11 6.01
N GLU A 204 5.20 7.25 4.67
CA GLU A 204 6.16 7.88 3.75
C GLU A 204 7.61 7.38 3.94
N PRO A 205 7.86 6.07 3.90
CA PRO A 205 9.13 5.48 4.37
C PRO A 205 10.35 5.90 3.53
N PHE A 206 10.14 6.37 2.31
CA PHE A 206 11.24 6.67 1.38
C PHE A 206 11.43 8.17 1.10
N SER A 207 10.59 9.03 1.67
CA SER A 207 10.59 10.48 1.37
C SER A 207 11.88 11.21 1.74
N ALA A 208 12.61 10.71 2.76
CA ALA A 208 13.87 11.29 3.24
C ALA A 208 15.12 10.71 2.54
N LEU A 209 14.95 9.82 1.55
CA LEU A 209 16.05 9.14 0.85
C LEU A 209 16.34 9.79 -0.49
N ASP A 210 17.62 9.76 -0.89
CA ASP A 210 18.02 10.13 -2.25
C ASP A 210 17.46 9.11 -3.28
N PRO A 211 17.37 9.48 -4.59
CA PRO A 211 16.70 8.65 -5.59
C PRO A 211 17.29 7.25 -5.78
N LEU A 212 18.62 7.09 -5.61
CA LEU A 212 19.28 5.79 -5.79
C LEU A 212 18.93 4.86 -4.63
N ILE A 213 19.14 5.32 -3.40
CA ILE A 213 18.85 4.57 -2.17
C ILE A 213 17.33 4.27 -2.06
N ARG A 214 16.48 5.21 -2.51
CA ARG A 214 15.04 5.01 -2.57
C ARG A 214 14.69 3.78 -3.43
N ARG A 215 15.27 3.67 -4.63
CA ARG A 215 15.07 2.50 -5.50
C ARG A 215 15.52 1.20 -4.85
N GLU A 216 16.71 1.19 -4.26
CA GLU A 216 17.22 0.02 -3.54
C GLU A 216 16.29 -0.42 -2.41
N MET A 217 15.73 0.54 -1.67
CA MET A 217 14.79 0.25 -0.58
C MET A 217 13.44 -0.26 -1.08
N GLN A 218 12.96 0.24 -2.22
CA GLN A 218 11.74 -0.29 -2.86
C GLN A 218 11.95 -1.72 -3.33
N ASP A 219 13.11 -2.03 -3.97
CA ASP A 219 13.48 -3.39 -4.38
C ASP A 219 13.55 -4.32 -3.17
N GLU A 220 14.11 -3.85 -2.07
CA GLU A 220 14.18 -4.60 -0.82
C GLU A 220 12.79 -4.92 -0.26
N VAL A 221 11.85 -3.98 -0.28
CA VAL A 221 10.47 -4.21 0.15
C VAL A 221 9.76 -5.20 -0.75
N ILE A 222 9.96 -5.12 -2.08
CA ILE A 222 9.39 -6.09 -3.05
C ILE A 222 9.93 -7.50 -2.78
N ARG A 223 11.25 -7.63 -2.54
CA ARG A 223 11.87 -8.90 -2.17
C ARG A 223 11.27 -9.45 -0.87
N LEU A 224 11.22 -8.63 0.16
CA LEU A 224 10.66 -9.01 1.46
C LEU A 224 9.18 -9.41 1.37
N ARG A 225 8.39 -8.75 0.52
CA ARG A 225 7.00 -9.11 0.28
C ARG A 225 6.85 -10.58 -0.10
N SER A 226 7.68 -11.08 -1.02
CA SER A 226 7.64 -12.49 -1.45
C SER A 226 8.08 -13.46 -0.36
N GLU A 227 8.99 -13.05 0.52
CA GLU A 227 9.54 -13.88 1.59
C GLU A 227 8.63 -13.95 2.83
N VAL A 228 8.08 -12.80 3.25
CA VAL A 228 7.37 -12.71 4.56
C VAL A 228 5.85 -12.74 4.44
N ARG A 229 5.27 -12.55 3.25
CA ARG A 229 3.81 -12.62 2.95
C ARG A 229 2.95 -11.85 3.97
N LYS A 230 3.38 -10.67 4.40
CA LYS A 230 2.65 -9.82 5.36
C LYS A 230 1.71 -8.88 4.64
N THR A 231 0.60 -8.53 5.30
CA THR A 231 -0.27 -7.44 4.84
C THR A 231 0.44 -6.11 5.03
N MET A 232 0.43 -5.26 4.01
CA MET A 232 1.17 -3.98 4.04
C MET A 232 0.26 -2.83 3.66
N VAL A 233 0.33 -1.72 4.41
CA VAL A 233 -0.31 -0.46 4.03
C VAL A 233 0.76 0.60 3.90
N PHE A 234 0.92 1.14 2.70
CA PHE A 234 1.87 2.20 2.40
C PHE A 234 1.18 3.54 2.25
N ILE A 235 1.80 4.58 2.79
CA ILE A 235 1.47 5.96 2.45
C ILE A 235 2.61 6.55 1.67
N THR A 236 2.30 7.19 0.56
CA THR A 236 3.27 7.93 -0.26
C THR A 236 2.61 9.10 -0.98
N HIS A 237 3.42 10.07 -1.40
CA HIS A 237 3.03 11.10 -2.36
C HIS A 237 3.65 10.85 -3.76
N ASP A 238 4.45 9.79 -3.90
CA ASP A 238 5.12 9.41 -5.14
C ASP A 238 4.29 8.34 -5.87
N LEU A 239 3.80 8.71 -7.06
CA LEU A 239 3.01 7.81 -7.90
C LEU A 239 3.80 6.59 -8.35
N SER A 240 5.10 6.76 -8.66
CA SER A 240 5.95 5.66 -9.11
C SER A 240 6.10 4.59 -8.02
N GLU A 241 6.18 5.00 -6.75
CA GLU A 241 6.17 4.09 -5.61
C GLU A 241 4.83 3.34 -5.52
N ALA A 242 3.71 4.06 -5.63
CA ALA A 242 2.39 3.47 -5.56
C ALA A 242 2.16 2.42 -6.65
N LEU A 243 2.50 2.76 -7.90
CA LEU A 243 2.36 1.87 -9.05
C LEU A 243 3.28 0.64 -9.01
N ARG A 244 4.45 0.78 -8.34
CA ARG A 244 5.44 -0.28 -8.26
C ARG A 244 5.15 -1.27 -7.14
N LEU A 245 4.66 -0.80 -5.99
CA LEU A 245 4.52 -1.59 -4.78
C LEU A 245 3.12 -2.15 -4.59
N GLY A 246 2.08 -1.39 -5.00
CA GLY A 246 0.70 -1.67 -4.65
C GLY A 246 0.03 -2.75 -5.50
N ASP A 247 -0.72 -3.63 -4.84
CA ASP A 247 -1.74 -4.46 -5.50
C ASP A 247 -2.97 -3.60 -5.80
N ARG A 248 -3.34 -2.73 -4.84
CA ARG A 248 -4.36 -1.71 -5.01
C ARG A 248 -3.86 -0.37 -4.48
N ILE A 249 -4.37 0.69 -5.12
CA ILE A 249 -4.01 2.08 -4.82
C ILE A 249 -5.28 2.85 -4.52
N ALA A 250 -5.30 3.59 -3.41
CA ALA A 250 -6.30 4.59 -3.10
C ALA A 250 -5.71 5.99 -3.31
N ILE A 251 -6.33 6.78 -4.18
CA ILE A 251 -5.95 8.18 -4.37
C ILE A 251 -6.80 9.04 -3.44
N MET A 252 -6.11 9.78 -2.55
CA MET A 252 -6.75 10.57 -1.50
C MET A 252 -6.63 12.06 -1.79
N ARG A 253 -7.78 12.76 -1.74
CA ARG A 253 -7.88 14.22 -1.88
C ARG A 253 -8.86 14.77 -0.86
N ASP A 254 -8.49 15.85 -0.18
CA ASP A 254 -9.34 16.58 0.77
C ASP A 254 -10.04 15.68 1.81
N GLY A 255 -9.31 14.67 2.30
CA GLY A 255 -9.80 13.73 3.30
C GLY A 255 -10.69 12.60 2.78
N ARG A 256 -10.88 12.45 1.46
CA ARG A 256 -11.70 11.38 0.82
C ARG A 256 -10.86 10.55 -0.13
N PHE A 257 -11.26 9.31 -0.35
CA PHE A 257 -10.79 8.55 -1.50
C PHE A 257 -11.52 9.02 -2.76
N VAL A 258 -10.75 9.40 -3.78
CA VAL A 258 -11.27 9.80 -5.10
C VAL A 258 -11.40 8.57 -5.99
N GLN A 259 -10.42 7.68 -5.92
CA GLN A 259 -10.41 6.43 -6.66
C GLN A 259 -9.69 5.36 -5.85
N VAL A 260 -10.18 4.12 -5.91
CA VAL A 260 -9.51 2.92 -5.40
C VAL A 260 -9.55 1.88 -6.51
N GLY A 261 -8.39 1.33 -6.87
CA GLY A 261 -8.28 0.31 -7.92
C GLY A 261 -6.88 -0.29 -8.00
N THR A 262 -6.69 -1.22 -8.91
CA THR A 262 -5.36 -1.72 -9.27
C THR A 262 -4.53 -0.63 -9.95
N PRO A 263 -3.19 -0.74 -10.01
CA PRO A 263 -2.35 0.17 -10.78
C PRO A 263 -2.82 0.39 -12.22
N ALA A 264 -3.27 -0.68 -12.88
CA ALA A 264 -3.77 -0.63 -14.25
C ALA A 264 -5.08 0.15 -14.36
N GLU A 265 -6.06 -0.11 -13.48
CA GLU A 265 -7.33 0.63 -13.46
C GLU A 265 -7.13 2.12 -13.23
N VAL A 266 -6.25 2.49 -12.29
CA VAL A 266 -5.94 3.90 -11.99
C VAL A 266 -5.34 4.63 -13.20
N VAL A 267 -4.48 3.94 -13.98
CA VAL A 267 -3.81 4.53 -15.14
C VAL A 267 -4.68 4.54 -16.39
N LEU A 268 -5.48 3.48 -16.61
CA LEU A 268 -6.30 3.33 -17.83
C LEU A 268 -7.64 4.04 -17.73
N ASP A 269 -8.26 4.07 -16.55
CA ASP A 269 -9.59 4.62 -16.30
C ASP A 269 -9.58 5.60 -15.10
N PRO A 270 -8.91 6.75 -15.22
CA PRO A 270 -8.87 7.75 -14.15
C PRO A 270 -10.26 8.33 -13.88
N ALA A 271 -10.70 8.30 -12.61
CA ALA A 271 -12.05 8.67 -12.17
C ALA A 271 -12.41 10.14 -12.42
N ASP A 272 -11.43 11.04 -12.39
CA ASP A 272 -11.61 12.46 -12.65
C ASP A 272 -10.34 13.12 -13.22
N ASP A 273 -10.41 14.43 -13.50
CA ASP A 273 -9.26 15.20 -13.99
C ASP A 273 -8.11 15.29 -12.98
N TYR A 274 -8.41 15.20 -11.69
CA TYR A 274 -7.37 15.18 -10.65
C TYR A 274 -6.53 13.92 -10.75
N VAL A 275 -7.16 12.75 -10.85
CA VAL A 275 -6.46 11.48 -11.06
C VAL A 275 -5.75 11.45 -12.40
N ARG A 276 -6.41 11.90 -13.48
CA ARG A 276 -5.82 11.99 -14.83
C ARG A 276 -4.53 12.80 -14.82
N ASN A 277 -4.49 13.92 -14.10
CA ASN A 277 -3.29 14.75 -13.99
C ASN A 277 -2.17 14.06 -13.21
N PHE A 278 -2.49 13.17 -12.25
CA PHE A 278 -1.48 12.37 -11.55
C PHE A 278 -0.81 11.34 -12.45
N VAL A 279 -1.62 10.67 -13.30
CA VAL A 279 -1.12 9.55 -14.12
C VAL A 279 -0.66 9.97 -15.51
N ARG A 280 -0.76 11.25 -15.85
CA ARG A 280 -0.50 11.80 -17.18
C ARG A 280 0.85 11.42 -17.76
N ASP A 281 1.91 11.48 -16.93
CA ASP A 281 3.29 11.24 -17.37
C ASP A 281 3.74 9.79 -17.12
N VAL A 282 2.81 8.89 -16.78
CA VAL A 282 3.12 7.48 -16.53
C VAL A 282 3.12 6.70 -17.84
N PRO A 283 4.24 6.08 -18.23
CA PRO A 283 4.25 5.16 -19.36
C PRO A 283 3.32 3.96 -19.07
N ARG A 284 2.20 3.89 -19.79
CA ARG A 284 1.16 2.85 -19.58
C ARG A 284 1.73 1.45 -19.71
N SER A 285 2.64 1.23 -20.66
CA SER A 285 3.32 -0.04 -20.87
C SER A 285 4.08 -0.56 -19.65
N HIS A 286 4.51 0.33 -18.76
CA HIS A 286 5.22 -0.03 -17.51
C HIS A 286 4.31 -0.53 -16.39
N VAL A 287 3.01 -0.25 -16.49
CA VAL A 287 2.04 -0.52 -15.42
C VAL A 287 1.02 -1.57 -15.83
N VAL A 288 0.57 -1.50 -17.08
CA VAL A 288 -0.51 -2.34 -17.60
C VAL A 288 -0.02 -3.78 -17.80
N PRO A 289 -0.66 -4.78 -17.17
CA PRO A 289 -0.38 -6.17 -17.43
C PRO A 289 -0.97 -6.60 -18.78
N VAL A 290 -0.38 -7.62 -19.41
CA VAL A 290 -0.84 -8.18 -20.68
C VAL A 290 -2.31 -8.62 -20.59
N SER A 291 -2.74 -9.17 -19.46
CA SER A 291 -4.13 -9.60 -19.24
C SER A 291 -5.17 -8.47 -19.30
N ALA A 292 -4.77 -7.23 -19.10
CA ALA A 292 -5.68 -6.08 -19.17
C ALA A 292 -5.94 -5.58 -20.59
N VAL A 293 -5.13 -6.04 -21.58
CA VAL A 293 -5.15 -5.57 -22.97
C VAL A 293 -5.07 -6.73 -23.99
N MET A 294 -5.20 -7.97 -23.53
CA MET A 294 -5.24 -9.14 -24.38
C MET A 294 -6.58 -9.26 -25.12
N ASP A 295 -6.53 -9.90 -26.27
CA ASP A 295 -7.69 -10.36 -27.00
C ASP A 295 -8.14 -11.76 -26.53
N ALA A 296 -9.26 -12.24 -27.07
CA ALA A 296 -9.71 -13.62 -26.88
C ALA A 296 -8.62 -14.62 -27.27
N PRO A 297 -8.65 -15.85 -26.74
CA PRO A 297 -7.69 -16.90 -27.13
C PRO A 297 -7.62 -17.11 -28.64
N HIS A 298 -6.39 -17.20 -29.17
CA HIS A 298 -6.15 -17.43 -30.59
C HIS A 298 -6.10 -18.94 -30.87
N ASP A 299 -6.90 -19.43 -31.84
CA ASP A 299 -6.98 -20.84 -32.19
C ASP A 299 -5.85 -21.32 -33.11
N GLY A 300 -5.01 -20.40 -33.60
CA GLY A 300 -3.90 -20.68 -34.53
C GLY A 300 -2.55 -20.87 -33.82
N PRO A 301 -1.45 -20.95 -34.62
CA PRO A 301 -0.10 -21.02 -34.10
C PRO A 301 0.24 -19.74 -33.31
N VAL A 302 1.04 -19.89 -32.24
CA VAL A 302 1.51 -18.83 -31.37
C VAL A 302 3.03 -18.79 -31.31
N ALA A 303 3.61 -17.61 -31.04
CA ALA A 303 5.07 -17.43 -30.93
C ALA A 303 5.64 -17.90 -29.60
N GLY A 304 4.79 -18.11 -28.60
CA GLY A 304 5.19 -18.52 -27.24
C GLY A 304 4.10 -18.18 -26.23
N ASP A 305 4.38 -18.48 -24.96
CA ASP A 305 3.50 -18.21 -23.82
C ASP A 305 4.01 -17.02 -23.02
N VAL A 306 3.08 -16.25 -22.44
CA VAL A 306 3.37 -15.14 -21.53
C VAL A 306 2.37 -15.18 -20.37
N ALA A 307 2.83 -14.96 -19.15
CA ALA A 307 1.95 -14.86 -18.00
C ALA A 307 1.10 -13.59 -18.07
N GLY A 308 -0.18 -13.66 -17.69
CA GLY A 308 -1.12 -12.56 -17.81
C GLY A 308 -0.75 -11.33 -16.97
N ASP A 309 0.01 -11.49 -15.88
CA ASP A 309 0.52 -10.42 -15.02
C ASP A 309 1.79 -9.73 -15.53
N THR A 310 2.42 -10.28 -16.60
CA THR A 310 3.59 -9.66 -17.25
C THR A 310 3.23 -8.28 -17.78
N LYS A 311 4.09 -7.28 -17.54
CA LYS A 311 3.85 -5.92 -18.04
C LYS A 311 4.04 -5.85 -19.55
N VAL A 312 3.23 -5.01 -20.21
CA VAL A 312 3.26 -4.84 -21.69
C VAL A 312 4.68 -4.52 -22.18
N ARG A 313 5.42 -3.64 -21.48
CA ARG A 313 6.82 -3.29 -21.83
C ARG A 313 7.75 -4.49 -21.94
N ASP A 314 7.52 -5.52 -21.11
CA ASP A 314 8.42 -6.68 -21.00
C ASP A 314 8.21 -7.67 -22.15
N VAL A 315 7.10 -7.57 -22.88
CA VAL A 315 6.79 -8.40 -24.06
C VAL A 315 7.03 -7.68 -25.40
N VAL A 316 7.29 -6.36 -25.38
CA VAL A 316 7.49 -5.54 -26.59
C VAL A 316 8.51 -6.17 -27.55
N ALA A 317 9.68 -6.57 -27.05
CA ALA A 317 10.74 -7.15 -27.88
C ALA A 317 10.33 -8.49 -28.48
N GLN A 318 9.64 -9.34 -27.74
CA GLN A 318 9.19 -10.66 -28.20
C GLN A 318 8.09 -10.52 -29.27
N VAL A 319 7.12 -9.64 -29.04
CA VAL A 319 6.04 -9.40 -30.00
C VAL A 319 6.56 -8.69 -31.28
N ALA A 320 7.58 -7.82 -31.16
CA ALA A 320 8.18 -7.14 -32.30
C ALA A 320 8.95 -8.10 -33.24
N GLN A 321 9.47 -9.22 -32.71
CA GLN A 321 10.25 -10.20 -33.47
C GLN A 321 9.41 -11.30 -34.13
N SER A 322 8.10 -11.39 -33.83
CA SER A 322 7.20 -12.40 -34.37
C SER A 322 5.99 -11.77 -35.07
N GLU A 323 5.52 -12.44 -36.14
CA GLU A 323 4.23 -12.12 -36.76
C GLU A 323 3.07 -12.87 -36.09
N LEU A 324 3.38 -13.88 -35.27
CA LEU A 324 2.41 -14.66 -34.52
C LEU A 324 2.13 -14.02 -33.16
N PRO A 325 0.90 -14.08 -32.64
CA PRO A 325 0.58 -13.62 -31.32
C PRO A 325 1.25 -14.46 -30.23
N LEU A 326 1.39 -13.91 -29.03
CA LEU A 326 1.71 -14.65 -27.81
C LEU A 326 0.42 -15.17 -27.18
N ARG A 327 0.46 -16.38 -26.66
CA ARG A 327 -0.61 -16.94 -25.83
C ARG A 327 -0.48 -16.42 -24.40
N VAL A 328 -1.55 -15.88 -23.87
CA VAL A 328 -1.59 -15.40 -22.50
C VAL A 328 -2.13 -16.51 -21.59
N VAL A 329 -1.37 -16.82 -20.54
CA VAL A 329 -1.71 -17.89 -19.59
C VAL A 329 -1.88 -17.34 -18.17
N ASP A 330 -2.75 -17.95 -17.38
CA ASP A 330 -2.90 -17.67 -15.95
C ASP A 330 -1.83 -18.41 -15.12
N ALA A 331 -1.90 -18.25 -13.78
CA ALA A 331 -0.98 -18.88 -12.84
C ALA A 331 -1.05 -20.43 -12.84
N SER A 332 -2.13 -21.04 -13.37
CA SER A 332 -2.28 -22.49 -13.53
C SER A 332 -1.74 -23.00 -14.88
N GLY A 333 -1.35 -22.09 -15.78
CA GLY A 333 -0.95 -22.39 -17.15
C GLY A 333 -2.13 -22.52 -18.13
N ALA A 334 -3.35 -22.21 -17.70
CA ALA A 334 -4.51 -22.21 -18.58
C ALA A 334 -4.51 -20.96 -19.49
N THR A 335 -4.86 -21.16 -20.77
CA THR A 335 -4.96 -20.06 -21.75
C THR A 335 -6.15 -19.14 -21.39
N ILE A 336 -5.87 -17.86 -21.19
CA ILE A 336 -6.87 -16.83 -20.88
C ILE A 336 -7.05 -15.82 -22.02
N GLY A 337 -6.12 -15.75 -22.98
CA GLY A 337 -6.18 -14.83 -24.10
C GLY A 337 -4.99 -14.93 -25.04
N SER A 338 -4.85 -13.94 -25.91
CA SER A 338 -3.70 -13.75 -26.80
C SER A 338 -3.35 -12.25 -26.90
N ILE A 339 -2.08 -11.96 -27.20
CA ILE A 339 -1.64 -10.58 -27.46
C ILE A 339 -0.74 -10.54 -28.69
N ASP A 340 -1.01 -9.57 -29.58
CA ASP A 340 -0.25 -9.33 -30.81
C ASP A 340 0.42 -7.94 -30.80
N ARG A 341 1.03 -7.57 -31.96
CA ARG A 341 1.63 -6.25 -32.14
C ARG A 341 0.63 -5.11 -31.98
N ILE A 342 -0.60 -5.29 -32.43
CA ILE A 342 -1.62 -4.24 -32.41
C ILE A 342 -2.01 -3.96 -30.96
N GLY A 343 -2.25 -5.00 -30.16
CA GLY A 343 -2.53 -4.89 -28.74
C GLY A 343 -1.40 -4.18 -27.97
N VAL A 344 -0.15 -4.53 -28.22
CA VAL A 344 1.02 -3.87 -27.59
C VAL A 344 1.14 -2.41 -28.05
N LEU A 345 1.04 -2.15 -29.36
CA LEU A 345 1.17 -0.80 -29.91
C LEU A 345 0.02 0.12 -29.47
N SER A 346 -1.19 -0.39 -29.24
CA SER A 346 -2.31 0.41 -28.74
C SER A 346 -2.03 0.99 -27.34
N VAL A 347 -1.31 0.26 -26.51
CA VAL A 347 -0.90 0.74 -25.18
C VAL A 347 0.17 1.83 -25.29
N ILE A 348 1.19 1.60 -26.16
CA ILE A 348 2.31 2.52 -26.34
C ILE A 348 1.89 3.80 -27.07
N ALA A 349 1.04 3.71 -28.09
CA ALA A 349 0.56 4.86 -28.84
C ALA A 349 -0.25 5.83 -27.99
N ASN A 350 -1.03 5.31 -27.04
CA ASN A 350 -1.78 6.12 -26.08
C ASN A 350 -0.88 6.77 -24.97
N GLU A 351 0.44 6.57 -25.01
CA GLU A 351 1.40 7.30 -24.17
C GLU A 351 1.78 8.66 -24.78
N ALA A 352 1.46 8.89 -26.08
CA ALA A 352 1.90 10.08 -26.82
C ALA A 352 0.86 11.21 -26.86
N ASP A 353 -0.37 10.98 -26.40
CA ASP A 353 -1.46 11.95 -26.25
C ASP A 353 -1.64 12.39 -24.78
#